data_97a3b97d792cf5fdccfbf546c265378f
#
_entry.id   97a3b97d792cf5fdccfbf546c265378f
#
_cell.length_a   1.000
_cell.length_b   1.000
_cell.length_c   1.000
_cell.angle_alpha   90.00
_cell.angle_beta   90.00
_cell.angle_gamma   90.00
#
_symmetry.space_group_name_H-M   'P 1'
#
loop_
_entity.id
_entity.type
_entity.pdbx_description
1 polymer ?
#
loop_
_entity_poly.entity_id
_entity_poly.type
_entity_poly.pdbx_seq_one_letter_code
_entity_poly.pdbx_strand_id
1 'polypeptide(L)'
;MRYLVGVTLLWAFSFSLIGVYLAGQVDSWFSVWMRVALAGLVFLPFLKFRGISKKLIAKLMTIGGIQLGLMYCFYYQSFLLLSVPEVLLFTVFTPIYVTLIYDFLKGQFSPWYLVTAAIAVAGAAFIKFAGVNDNFLMGFLVVQGANLCFAIGQVGYKTIMEQESIELPQHTIFGYFYLGALCVASVAFLLLGNPEKLPTTSTQWGILIYLGLIASGLGYFFWNKGASMVNAGALAVMNNALVPAGLVVNILIWNRDVDLTRLSIGGAIILLSLWVNETWVKKRVEQSLSRA
;
A
#
# COMPACT_ATOMS: atom_id res chain seq x y z
N MET A 1 -12.91 11.87 -2.59
CA MET A 1 -13.02 11.32 -1.22
C MET A 1 -13.84 10.02 -1.15
N ARG A 2 -15.09 9.94 -1.68
CA ARG A 2 -15.93 8.72 -1.57
C ARG A 2 -15.27 7.41 -1.99
N TYR A 3 -14.47 7.42 -3.07
CA TYR A 3 -13.73 6.23 -3.51
C TYR A 3 -12.68 5.79 -2.49
N LEU A 4 -11.90 6.72 -1.93
CA LEU A 4 -10.87 6.43 -0.95
C LEU A 4 -11.48 5.87 0.35
N VAL A 5 -12.56 6.49 0.85
CA VAL A 5 -13.29 5.98 2.05
C VAL A 5 -13.82 4.58 1.82
N GLY A 6 -14.49 4.33 0.68
CA GLY A 6 -15.01 2.99 0.36
C GLY A 6 -13.92 1.93 0.29
N VAL A 7 -12.76 2.27 -0.30
CA VAL A 7 -11.62 1.35 -0.38
C VAL A 7 -10.96 1.14 0.99
N THR A 8 -10.88 2.18 1.83
CA THR A 8 -10.37 2.05 3.21
C THR A 8 -11.18 1.01 3.99
N LEU A 9 -12.51 1.07 3.94
CA LEU A 9 -13.37 0.07 4.59
C LEU A 9 -13.17 -1.32 3.99
N LEU A 10 -13.06 -1.44 2.68
CA LEU A 10 -12.79 -2.69 1.98
C LEU A 10 -11.45 -3.31 2.41
N TRP A 11 -10.40 -2.50 2.47
CA TRP A 11 -9.05 -2.96 2.79
C TRP A 11 -8.84 -3.22 4.28
N ALA A 12 -9.65 -2.67 5.19
CA ALA A 12 -9.56 -2.92 6.62
C ALA A 12 -9.58 -4.42 6.97
N PHE A 13 -10.31 -5.23 6.20
CA PHE A 13 -10.35 -6.68 6.37
C PHE A 13 -9.15 -7.41 5.74
N SER A 14 -8.54 -6.84 4.70
CA SER A 14 -7.52 -7.53 3.89
C SER A 14 -6.28 -7.91 4.71
N PHE A 15 -5.83 -7.07 5.63
CA PHE A 15 -4.67 -7.32 6.48
C PHE A 15 -4.85 -8.58 7.32
N SER A 16 -5.97 -8.67 8.01
CA SER A 16 -6.27 -9.81 8.88
C SER A 16 -6.53 -11.08 8.06
N LEU A 17 -7.20 -10.99 6.92
CA LEU A 17 -7.42 -12.14 6.05
C LEU A 17 -6.10 -12.73 5.54
N ILE A 18 -5.12 -11.88 5.20
CA ILE A 18 -3.79 -12.34 4.80
C ILE A 18 -3.06 -12.95 5.99
N GLY A 19 -2.96 -12.21 7.09
CA GLY A 19 -2.14 -12.62 8.24
C GLY A 19 -2.66 -13.85 8.95
N VAL A 20 -3.98 -14.04 9.02
CA VAL A 20 -4.59 -15.16 9.75
C VAL A 20 -4.71 -16.44 8.90
N TYR A 21 -5.06 -16.31 7.62
CA TYR A 21 -5.44 -17.47 6.81
C TYR A 21 -4.42 -17.84 5.72
N LEU A 22 -3.58 -16.91 5.30
CA LEU A 22 -2.65 -17.14 4.19
C LEU A 22 -1.19 -17.15 4.65
N ALA A 23 -0.78 -16.24 5.53
CA ALA A 23 0.60 -16.11 5.94
C ALA A 23 1.13 -17.39 6.60
N GLY A 24 2.25 -17.91 6.06
CA GLY A 24 2.87 -19.16 6.51
C GLY A 24 2.16 -20.45 6.09
N GLN A 25 0.86 -20.38 5.70
CA GLN A 25 0.06 -21.54 5.31
C GLN A 25 0.03 -21.72 3.77
N VAL A 26 -0.06 -20.61 3.05
CA VAL A 26 -0.06 -20.58 1.58
C VAL A 26 1.20 -19.88 1.12
N ASP A 27 1.78 -20.33 0.02
CA ASP A 27 2.93 -19.67 -0.59
C ASP A 27 2.63 -18.19 -0.87
N SER A 28 3.49 -17.32 -0.36
CA SER A 28 3.31 -15.87 -0.47
C SER A 28 3.39 -15.39 -1.93
N TRP A 29 4.28 -15.98 -2.71
CA TRP A 29 4.51 -15.61 -4.11
C TRP A 29 3.33 -16.05 -5.00
N PHE A 30 2.80 -17.26 -4.76
CA PHE A 30 1.57 -17.73 -5.38
C PHE A 30 0.39 -16.81 -5.02
N SER A 31 0.26 -16.45 -3.75
CA SER A 31 -0.82 -15.57 -3.28
C SER A 31 -0.78 -14.21 -3.96
N VAL A 32 0.41 -13.63 -4.13
CA VAL A 32 0.63 -12.38 -4.87
C VAL A 32 0.25 -12.56 -6.34
N TRP A 33 0.78 -13.60 -6.99
CA TRP A 33 0.52 -13.88 -8.40
C TRP A 33 -0.98 -14.06 -8.67
N MET A 34 -1.66 -14.90 -7.88
CA MET A 34 -3.07 -15.19 -8.02
C MET A 34 -3.93 -13.92 -7.84
N ARG A 35 -3.64 -13.10 -6.83
CA ARG A 35 -4.34 -11.83 -6.61
C ARG A 35 -4.21 -10.88 -7.79
N VAL A 36 -3.00 -10.72 -8.31
CA VAL A 36 -2.73 -9.81 -9.43
C VAL A 36 -3.37 -10.34 -10.72
N ALA A 37 -3.30 -11.66 -10.96
CA ALA A 37 -3.94 -12.29 -12.12
C ALA A 37 -5.47 -12.09 -12.09
N LEU A 38 -6.11 -12.38 -10.97
CA LEU A 38 -7.56 -12.16 -10.78
C LEU A 38 -7.93 -10.68 -10.94
N ALA A 39 -7.13 -9.76 -10.39
CA ALA A 39 -7.36 -8.33 -10.56
C ALA A 39 -7.25 -7.89 -12.02
N GLY A 40 -6.28 -8.42 -12.75
CA GLY A 40 -6.13 -8.19 -14.20
C GLY A 40 -7.33 -8.69 -15.00
N LEU A 41 -7.86 -9.86 -14.67
CA LEU A 41 -9.04 -10.44 -15.33
C LEU A 41 -10.28 -9.54 -15.23
N VAL A 42 -10.45 -8.79 -14.12
CA VAL A 42 -11.57 -7.83 -13.96
C VAL A 42 -11.52 -6.74 -15.04
N PHE A 43 -10.33 -6.31 -15.44
CA PHE A 43 -10.16 -5.20 -16.38
C PHE A 43 -9.84 -5.64 -17.83
N LEU A 44 -9.59 -6.92 -18.04
CA LEU A 44 -9.30 -7.46 -19.38
C LEU A 44 -10.43 -7.17 -20.39
N PRO A 45 -11.74 -7.31 -20.06
CA PRO A 45 -12.82 -7.04 -21.00
C PRO A 45 -12.92 -5.56 -21.42
N PHE A 46 -12.41 -4.64 -20.61
CA PHE A 46 -12.47 -3.20 -20.84
C PHE A 46 -11.23 -2.66 -21.52
N LEU A 47 -10.16 -3.48 -21.66
CA LEU A 47 -8.86 -3.02 -22.11
C LEU A 47 -8.92 -2.57 -23.58
N LYS A 48 -8.58 -1.32 -23.84
CA LYS A 48 -8.44 -0.79 -25.18
C LYS A 48 -7.01 -0.92 -25.67
N PHE A 49 -6.86 -1.38 -26.93
CA PHE A 49 -5.56 -1.55 -27.59
C PHE A 49 -5.27 -0.44 -28.61
N ARG A 50 -6.31 0.26 -29.07
CA ARG A 50 -6.19 1.33 -30.07
C ARG A 50 -6.34 2.70 -29.43
N GLY A 51 -5.63 3.69 -29.96
CA GLY A 51 -5.69 5.07 -29.50
C GLY A 51 -4.87 5.35 -28.23
N ILE A 52 -3.95 4.46 -27.84
CA ILE A 52 -3.09 4.62 -26.67
C ILE A 52 -1.63 4.62 -27.12
N SER A 53 -0.85 5.61 -26.68
CA SER A 53 0.57 5.68 -27.01
C SER A 53 1.36 4.55 -26.28
N LYS A 54 2.35 3.98 -26.96
CA LYS A 54 3.25 2.97 -26.34
C LYS A 54 3.93 3.53 -25.09
N LYS A 55 4.22 4.83 -25.06
CA LYS A 55 4.81 5.52 -23.91
C LYS A 55 3.87 5.50 -22.71
N LEU A 56 2.58 5.76 -22.91
CA LEU A 56 1.57 5.69 -21.82
C LEU A 56 1.39 4.26 -21.32
N ILE A 57 1.36 3.27 -22.22
CA ILE A 57 1.31 1.86 -21.84
C ILE A 57 2.51 1.51 -20.96
N ALA A 58 3.73 1.86 -21.37
CA ALA A 58 4.94 1.60 -20.61
C ALA A 58 4.90 2.27 -19.22
N LYS A 59 4.47 3.54 -19.14
CA LYS A 59 4.30 4.26 -17.87
C LYS A 59 3.32 3.52 -16.94
N LEU A 60 2.14 3.14 -17.45
CA LEU A 60 1.11 2.44 -16.65
C LEU A 60 1.61 1.06 -16.18
N MET A 61 2.28 0.30 -17.04
CA MET A 61 2.86 -1.00 -16.67
C MET A 61 3.97 -0.84 -15.63
N THR A 62 4.86 0.15 -15.76
CA THR A 62 5.92 0.41 -14.78
C THR A 62 5.33 0.76 -13.42
N ILE A 63 4.37 1.68 -13.37
CA ILE A 63 3.72 2.10 -12.14
C ILE A 63 2.95 0.93 -11.51
N GLY A 64 2.23 0.13 -12.30
CA GLY A 64 1.54 -1.06 -11.82
C GLY A 64 2.49 -2.13 -11.29
N GLY A 65 3.60 -2.35 -11.98
CA GLY A 65 4.68 -3.25 -11.55
C GLY A 65 5.25 -2.85 -10.19
N ILE A 66 5.45 -1.55 -9.95
CA ILE A 66 5.94 -1.03 -8.67
C ILE A 66 4.85 -1.05 -7.61
N GLN A 67 3.69 -0.40 -7.87
CA GLN A 67 2.64 -0.18 -6.88
C GLN A 67 1.97 -1.47 -6.40
N LEU A 68 1.81 -2.44 -7.28
CA LEU A 68 1.10 -3.67 -6.96
C LEU A 68 2.02 -4.89 -7.00
N GLY A 69 2.87 -5.00 -8.03
CA GLY A 69 3.77 -6.14 -8.18
C GLY A 69 4.81 -6.20 -7.07
N LEU A 70 5.75 -5.25 -7.04
CA LEU A 70 6.82 -5.20 -6.02
C LEU A 70 6.27 -4.96 -4.62
N MET A 71 5.29 -4.05 -4.48
CA MET A 71 4.69 -3.77 -3.19
C MET A 71 4.10 -5.02 -2.56
N TYR A 72 3.35 -5.85 -3.29
CA TYR A 72 2.81 -7.10 -2.75
C TYR A 72 3.88 -8.13 -2.43
N CYS A 73 4.97 -8.19 -3.18
CA CYS A 73 6.10 -9.03 -2.83
C CYS A 73 6.61 -8.69 -1.42
N PHE A 74 6.89 -7.42 -1.14
CA PHE A 74 7.29 -6.97 0.20
C PHE A 74 6.18 -7.18 1.23
N TYR A 75 4.97 -6.79 0.91
CA TYR A 75 3.83 -6.81 1.83
C TYR A 75 3.50 -8.22 2.33
N TYR A 76 3.46 -9.24 1.45
CA TYR A 76 3.21 -10.60 1.87
C TYR A 76 4.36 -11.21 2.69
N GLN A 77 5.61 -10.85 2.38
CA GLN A 77 6.76 -11.27 3.18
C GLN A 77 6.74 -10.66 4.58
N SER A 78 6.22 -9.46 4.75
CA SER A 78 6.13 -8.82 6.06
C SER A 78 5.27 -9.59 7.06
N PHE A 79 4.21 -10.27 6.63
CA PHE A 79 3.36 -11.11 7.49
C PHE A 79 4.03 -12.41 7.95
N LEU A 80 5.16 -12.80 7.36
CA LEU A 80 5.97 -13.92 7.85
C LEU A 80 6.89 -13.50 9.00
N LEU A 81 7.12 -12.19 9.15
CA LEU A 81 8.08 -11.61 10.10
C LEU A 81 7.39 -10.84 11.23
N LEU A 82 6.18 -10.34 10.98
CA LEU A 82 5.44 -9.43 11.85
C LEU A 82 3.99 -9.88 12.04
N SER A 83 3.42 -9.52 13.16
CA SER A 83 1.98 -9.66 13.41
C SER A 83 1.15 -8.65 12.59
N VAL A 84 -0.13 -8.95 12.37
CA VAL A 84 -1.05 -8.06 11.63
C VAL A 84 -1.09 -6.63 12.20
N PRO A 85 -1.20 -6.42 13.53
CA PRO A 85 -1.15 -5.06 14.09
C PRO A 85 0.16 -4.33 13.83
N GLU A 86 1.31 -5.02 13.87
CA GLU A 86 2.62 -4.42 13.58
C GLU A 86 2.70 -3.98 12.12
N VAL A 87 2.28 -4.83 11.18
CA VAL A 87 2.23 -4.47 9.75
C VAL A 87 1.34 -3.25 9.55
N LEU A 88 0.12 -3.24 10.12
CA LEU A 88 -0.79 -2.09 10.03
C LEU A 88 -0.17 -0.79 10.55
N LEU A 89 0.44 -0.85 11.75
CA LEU A 89 1.07 0.34 12.33
C LEU A 89 2.23 0.86 11.48
N PHE A 90 3.04 -0.02 10.91
CA PHE A 90 4.18 0.40 10.10
C PHE A 90 3.77 0.96 8.72
N THR A 91 2.54 0.72 8.26
CA THR A 91 2.03 1.39 7.05
C THR A 91 1.77 2.88 7.25
N VAL A 92 1.75 3.37 8.52
CA VAL A 92 1.61 4.81 8.84
C VAL A 92 2.73 5.67 8.23
N PHE A 93 3.86 5.09 7.87
CA PHE A 93 4.91 5.82 7.15
C PHE A 93 4.55 6.18 5.69
N THR A 94 3.57 5.51 5.10
CA THR A 94 3.18 5.73 3.69
C THR A 94 2.95 7.20 3.34
N PRO A 95 2.23 8.02 4.12
CA PRO A 95 2.05 9.45 3.83
C PRO A 95 3.34 10.26 3.76
N ILE A 96 4.33 9.90 4.58
CA ILE A 96 5.64 10.55 4.55
C ILE A 96 6.30 10.30 3.20
N TYR A 97 6.28 9.05 2.73
CA TYR A 97 6.78 8.71 1.39
C TYR A 97 5.98 9.38 0.27
N VAL A 98 4.65 9.43 0.37
CA VAL A 98 3.80 10.14 -0.60
C VAL A 98 4.21 11.60 -0.74
N THR A 99 4.44 12.28 0.39
CA THR A 99 4.83 13.68 0.39
C THR A 99 6.25 13.87 -0.16
N LEU A 100 7.21 13.06 0.29
CA LEU A 100 8.60 13.12 -0.20
C LEU A 100 8.70 12.87 -1.71
N ILE A 101 7.98 11.89 -2.24
CA ILE A 101 8.00 11.57 -3.67
C ILE A 101 7.34 12.69 -4.46
N TYR A 102 6.22 13.23 -3.98
CA TYR A 102 5.54 14.33 -4.64
C TYR A 102 6.41 15.58 -4.71
N ASP A 103 7.09 15.92 -3.60
CA ASP A 103 8.02 17.07 -3.54
C ASP A 103 9.25 16.83 -4.44
N PHE A 104 9.80 15.61 -4.43
CA PHE A 104 10.92 15.26 -5.31
C PHE A 104 10.57 15.45 -6.80
N LEU A 105 9.37 15.00 -7.22
CA LEU A 105 8.91 15.18 -8.60
C LEU A 105 8.70 16.65 -8.98
N LYS A 106 8.49 17.52 -7.99
CA LYS A 106 8.41 18.97 -8.17
C LYS A 106 9.74 19.71 -8.00
N GLY A 107 10.84 18.98 -7.79
CA GLY A 107 12.16 19.58 -7.56
C GLY A 107 12.30 20.29 -6.20
N GLN A 108 11.49 19.91 -5.21
CA GLN A 108 11.44 20.52 -3.88
C GLN A 108 11.79 19.47 -2.82
N PHE A 109 12.57 19.83 -1.82
CA PHE A 109 12.90 18.95 -0.70
C PHE A 109 12.87 19.73 0.62
N SER A 110 12.16 19.20 1.60
CA SER A 110 12.13 19.76 2.94
C SER A 110 12.68 18.77 3.98
N PRO A 111 13.74 19.13 4.73
CA PRO A 111 14.30 18.27 5.78
C PRO A 111 13.34 18.07 6.97
N TRP A 112 12.29 18.87 7.10
CA TRP A 112 11.31 18.77 8.16
C TRP A 112 10.53 17.44 8.14
N TYR A 113 10.39 16.81 6.96
CA TYR A 113 9.81 15.48 6.85
C TYR A 113 10.62 14.38 7.55
N LEU A 114 11.95 14.58 7.68
CA LEU A 114 12.81 13.66 8.42
C LEU A 114 12.54 13.71 9.93
N VAL A 115 12.14 14.87 10.47
CA VAL A 115 11.77 15.01 11.89
C VAL A 115 10.53 14.17 12.21
N THR A 116 9.50 14.27 11.37
CA THR A 116 8.29 13.48 11.56
C THR A 116 8.52 11.98 11.36
N ALA A 117 9.38 11.62 10.40
CA ALA A 117 9.80 10.23 10.23
C ALA A 117 10.50 9.69 11.49
N ALA A 118 11.42 10.47 12.08
CA ALA A 118 12.12 10.09 13.33
C ALA A 118 11.16 9.88 14.50
N ILE A 119 10.16 10.76 14.67
CA ILE A 119 9.12 10.59 15.72
C ILE A 119 8.31 9.31 15.47
N ALA A 120 7.93 9.02 14.23
CA ALA A 120 7.20 7.82 13.87
C ALA A 120 8.03 6.54 14.12
N VAL A 121 9.34 6.56 13.79
CA VAL A 121 10.28 5.46 14.12
C VAL A 121 10.37 5.24 15.62
N ALA A 122 10.44 6.31 16.42
CA ALA A 122 10.46 6.19 17.87
C ALA A 122 9.18 5.53 18.41
N GLY A 123 8.00 5.88 17.86
CA GLY A 123 6.73 5.22 18.19
C GLY A 123 6.72 3.73 17.83
N ALA A 124 7.22 3.38 16.66
CA ALA A 124 7.37 1.99 16.23
C ALA A 124 8.31 1.19 17.14
N ALA A 125 9.46 1.78 17.52
CA ALA A 125 10.40 1.17 18.46
C ALA A 125 9.77 0.95 19.84
N PHE A 126 8.94 1.86 20.32
CA PHE A 126 8.25 1.72 21.60
C PHE A 126 7.32 0.50 21.65
N ILE A 127 6.62 0.20 20.56
CA ILE A 127 5.73 -0.96 20.48
C ILE A 127 6.51 -2.26 20.76
N LYS A 128 7.77 -2.36 20.35
CA LYS A 128 8.57 -3.58 20.45
C LYS A 128 9.79 -3.48 21.36
N PHE A 129 9.89 -2.49 22.24
CA PHE A 129 11.08 -2.24 23.05
C PHE A 129 11.60 -3.45 23.85
N ALA A 130 10.74 -4.40 24.21
CA ALA A 130 11.12 -5.58 24.99
C ALA A 130 11.54 -6.82 24.17
N GLY A 131 11.68 -6.70 22.83
CA GLY A 131 11.99 -7.88 22.00
C GLY A 131 12.32 -7.53 20.54
N VAL A 132 13.09 -6.45 20.34
CA VAL A 132 13.66 -6.18 19.01
C VAL A 132 14.66 -7.29 18.71
N ASN A 133 14.33 -8.14 17.75
CA ASN A 133 15.21 -9.15 17.21
C ASN A 133 15.42 -8.88 15.72
N ASP A 134 16.32 -9.64 15.09
CA ASP A 134 16.64 -9.45 13.67
C ASP A 134 15.40 -9.61 12.76
N ASN A 135 14.48 -10.51 13.12
CA ASN A 135 13.22 -10.70 12.37
C ASN A 135 12.32 -9.48 12.41
N PHE A 136 12.24 -8.79 13.57
CA PHE A 136 11.45 -7.57 13.69
C PHE A 136 12.03 -6.43 12.87
N LEU A 137 13.35 -6.22 12.92
CA LEU A 137 14.02 -5.19 12.12
C LEU A 137 13.86 -5.48 10.62
N MET A 138 14.07 -6.72 10.22
CA MET A 138 13.86 -7.15 8.84
C MET A 138 12.41 -6.92 8.41
N GLY A 139 11.44 -7.33 9.23
CA GLY A 139 10.01 -7.12 8.96
C GLY A 139 9.65 -5.64 8.81
N PHE A 140 10.20 -4.77 9.69
CA PHE A 140 10.03 -3.33 9.58
C PHE A 140 10.56 -2.80 8.24
N LEU A 141 11.78 -3.16 7.85
CA LEU A 141 12.37 -2.73 6.58
C LEU A 141 11.58 -3.23 5.37
N VAL A 142 11.09 -4.46 5.43
CA VAL A 142 10.24 -5.05 4.37
C VAL A 142 8.92 -4.27 4.23
N VAL A 143 8.28 -3.89 5.35
CA VAL A 143 7.07 -3.03 5.30
C VAL A 143 7.41 -1.66 4.72
N GLN A 144 8.59 -1.08 5.04
CA GLN A 144 8.98 0.21 4.43
C GLN A 144 9.20 0.08 2.92
N GLY A 145 9.73 -1.03 2.43
CA GLY A 145 9.78 -1.35 1.00
C GLY A 145 8.39 -1.35 0.35
N ALA A 146 7.42 -2.00 1.00
CA ALA A 146 6.03 -2.00 0.55
C ALA A 146 5.42 -0.58 0.53
N ASN A 147 5.61 0.19 1.60
CA ASN A 147 5.10 1.56 1.73
C ASN A 147 5.67 2.48 0.64
N LEU A 148 6.99 2.38 0.40
CA LEU A 148 7.66 3.16 -0.64
C LEU A 148 7.13 2.81 -2.04
N CYS A 149 7.02 1.53 -2.37
CA CYS A 149 6.45 1.08 -3.64
C CYS A 149 5.00 1.56 -3.82
N PHE A 150 4.19 1.49 -2.77
CA PHE A 150 2.81 1.97 -2.79
C PHE A 150 2.74 3.48 -2.99
N ALA A 151 3.59 4.25 -2.31
CA ALA A 151 3.66 5.70 -2.45
C ALA A 151 4.12 6.12 -3.86
N ILE A 152 5.20 5.51 -4.39
CA ILE A 152 5.66 5.75 -5.79
C ILE A 152 4.52 5.50 -6.77
N GLY A 153 3.81 4.39 -6.59
CA GLY A 153 2.76 4.00 -7.50
C GLY A 153 1.58 4.96 -7.52
N GLN A 154 1.01 5.30 -6.36
CA GLN A 154 -0.15 6.20 -6.29
C GLN A 154 0.18 7.64 -6.70
N VAL A 155 1.37 8.16 -6.35
CA VAL A 155 1.84 9.47 -6.80
C VAL A 155 2.12 9.45 -8.31
N GLY A 156 2.80 8.41 -8.80
CA GLY A 156 3.08 8.23 -10.21
C GLY A 156 1.81 8.13 -11.06
N TYR A 157 0.82 7.34 -10.63
CA TYR A 157 -0.47 7.26 -11.33
C TYR A 157 -1.19 8.62 -11.36
N LYS A 158 -1.24 9.30 -10.21
CA LYS A 158 -1.81 10.67 -10.12
C LYS A 158 -1.11 11.62 -11.10
N THR A 159 0.23 11.63 -11.12
CA THR A 159 1.02 12.49 -12.01
C THR A 159 0.75 12.17 -13.50
N ILE A 160 0.64 10.88 -13.86
CA ILE A 160 0.28 10.49 -15.23
C ILE A 160 -1.10 11.06 -15.61
N MET A 161 -2.09 10.94 -14.72
CA MET A 161 -3.44 11.44 -14.98
C MET A 161 -3.51 12.97 -15.07
N GLU A 162 -2.61 13.69 -14.38
CA GLU A 162 -2.53 15.16 -14.41
C GLU A 162 -1.77 15.69 -15.63
N GLN A 163 -0.75 14.97 -16.10
CA GLN A 163 0.15 15.46 -17.16
C GLN A 163 -0.23 15.00 -18.57
N GLU A 164 -0.86 13.84 -18.68
CA GLU A 164 -1.25 13.29 -19.98
C GLU A 164 -2.69 13.71 -20.31
N SER A 165 -2.91 14.24 -21.50
CA SER A 165 -4.27 14.54 -22.01
C SER A 165 -4.96 13.24 -22.40
N ILE A 166 -5.43 12.48 -21.40
CA ILE A 166 -6.06 11.17 -21.60
C ILE A 166 -7.56 11.35 -21.80
N GLU A 167 -8.03 11.28 -23.04
CA GLU A 167 -9.45 11.34 -23.38
C GLU A 167 -10.21 10.05 -23.07
N LEU A 168 -9.48 8.93 -22.88
CA LEU A 168 -10.07 7.61 -22.62
C LEU A 168 -10.50 7.47 -21.16
N PRO A 169 -11.63 6.80 -20.89
CA PRO A 169 -12.03 6.47 -19.54
C PRO A 169 -10.96 5.64 -18.81
N GLN A 170 -10.63 5.97 -17.56
CA GLN A 170 -9.54 5.32 -16.81
C GLN A 170 -9.66 3.80 -16.75
N HIS A 171 -10.88 3.25 -16.63
CA HIS A 171 -11.09 1.80 -16.58
C HIS A 171 -10.65 1.07 -17.87
N THR A 172 -10.60 1.76 -19.02
CA THR A 172 -10.19 1.15 -20.29
C THR A 172 -8.67 1.06 -20.47
N ILE A 173 -7.90 1.76 -19.66
CA ILE A 173 -6.44 1.77 -19.67
C ILE A 173 -5.85 1.12 -18.42
N PHE A 174 -6.63 0.97 -17.36
CA PHE A 174 -6.14 0.46 -16.08
C PHE A 174 -5.70 -1.01 -16.13
N GLY A 175 -6.15 -1.77 -17.12
CA GLY A 175 -5.67 -3.13 -17.37
C GLY A 175 -4.15 -3.20 -17.63
N TYR A 176 -3.53 -2.17 -18.23
CA TYR A 176 -2.07 -2.10 -18.39
C TYR A 176 -1.32 -2.01 -17.07
N PHE A 177 -1.90 -1.36 -16.07
CA PHE A 177 -1.37 -1.34 -14.71
C PHE A 177 -1.27 -2.78 -14.15
N TYR A 178 -2.31 -3.59 -14.31
CA TYR A 178 -2.28 -4.98 -13.86
C TYR A 178 -1.36 -5.87 -14.70
N LEU A 179 -1.21 -5.62 -15.99
CA LEU A 179 -0.24 -6.33 -16.82
C LEU A 179 1.19 -6.12 -16.31
N GLY A 180 1.56 -4.89 -15.96
CA GLY A 180 2.86 -4.60 -15.35
C GLY A 180 3.05 -5.30 -14.02
N ALA A 181 2.04 -5.27 -13.16
CA ALA A 181 2.05 -5.98 -11.88
C ALA A 181 2.16 -7.50 -12.08
N LEU A 182 1.45 -8.06 -13.05
CA LEU A 182 1.47 -9.49 -13.36
C LEU A 182 2.85 -9.94 -13.86
N CYS A 183 3.53 -9.14 -14.67
CA CYS A 183 4.90 -9.43 -15.08
C CYS A 183 5.82 -9.61 -13.86
N VAL A 184 5.78 -8.66 -12.91
CA VAL A 184 6.60 -8.73 -11.70
C VAL A 184 6.21 -9.94 -10.84
N ALA A 185 4.92 -10.12 -10.59
CA ALA A 185 4.40 -11.22 -9.78
C ALA A 185 4.72 -12.60 -10.39
N SER A 186 4.67 -12.72 -11.73
CA SER A 186 5.01 -13.96 -12.44
C SER A 186 6.49 -14.30 -12.29
N VAL A 187 7.38 -13.31 -12.48
CA VAL A 187 8.82 -13.52 -12.26
C VAL A 187 9.10 -13.93 -10.82
N ALA A 188 8.49 -13.24 -9.84
CA ALA A 188 8.67 -13.56 -8.43
C ALA A 188 8.19 -14.98 -8.10
N PHE A 189 7.01 -15.39 -8.57
CA PHE A 189 6.48 -16.74 -8.35
C PHE A 189 7.32 -17.82 -9.02
N LEU A 190 7.77 -17.60 -10.25
CA LEU A 190 8.60 -18.58 -10.97
C LEU A 190 9.97 -18.79 -10.32
N LEU A 191 10.57 -17.74 -9.74
CA LEU A 191 11.90 -17.81 -9.14
C LEU A 191 11.88 -18.22 -7.65
N LEU A 192 10.84 -17.85 -6.90
CA LEU A 192 10.80 -17.94 -5.44
C LEU A 192 9.60 -18.73 -4.90
N GLY A 193 8.65 -19.08 -5.76
CA GLY A 193 7.43 -19.77 -5.36
C GLY A 193 7.68 -21.21 -4.93
N ASN A 194 6.86 -21.67 -3.99
CA ASN A 194 6.86 -23.08 -3.54
C ASN A 194 5.53 -23.74 -3.93
N PRO A 195 5.53 -24.60 -4.98
CA PRO A 195 4.31 -25.26 -5.45
C PRO A 195 3.73 -26.28 -4.46
N GLU A 196 4.49 -26.68 -3.43
CA GLU A 196 4.00 -27.58 -2.38
C GLU A 196 3.09 -26.87 -1.37
N LYS A 197 3.15 -25.53 -1.30
CA LYS A 197 2.34 -24.70 -0.40
C LYS A 197 1.21 -23.94 -1.12
N LEU A 198 0.50 -24.63 -2.01
CA LEU A 198 -0.70 -24.06 -2.64
C LEU A 198 -1.90 -24.10 -1.68
N PRO A 199 -2.96 -23.31 -1.93
CA PRO A 199 -4.17 -23.32 -1.11
C PRO A 199 -4.81 -24.72 -1.08
N THR A 200 -5.08 -25.24 0.12
CA THR A 200 -5.66 -26.58 0.31
C THR A 200 -7.11 -26.54 0.79
N THR A 201 -7.59 -25.40 1.27
CA THR A 201 -8.95 -25.25 1.81
C THR A 201 -9.81 -24.30 0.99
N SER A 202 -11.13 -24.55 0.97
CA SER A 202 -12.09 -23.65 0.31
C SER A 202 -12.04 -22.23 0.87
N THR A 203 -11.72 -22.08 2.17
CA THR A 203 -11.55 -20.77 2.82
C THR A 203 -10.38 -19.99 2.22
N GLN A 204 -9.23 -20.64 2.06
CA GLN A 204 -8.05 -19.99 1.45
C GLN A 204 -8.32 -19.55 0.00
N TRP A 205 -8.97 -20.40 -0.79
CA TRP A 205 -9.39 -20.06 -2.16
C TRP A 205 -10.39 -18.91 -2.18
N GLY A 206 -11.41 -18.96 -1.32
CA GLY A 206 -12.40 -17.88 -1.21
C GLY A 206 -11.77 -16.53 -0.83
N ILE A 207 -10.81 -16.54 0.10
CA ILE A 207 -10.06 -15.36 0.50
C ILE A 207 -9.22 -14.83 -0.67
N LEU A 208 -8.49 -15.68 -1.38
CA LEU A 208 -7.69 -15.27 -2.55
C LEU A 208 -8.56 -14.69 -3.66
N ILE A 209 -9.73 -15.28 -3.92
CA ILE A 209 -10.69 -14.76 -4.90
C ILE A 209 -11.20 -13.36 -4.48
N TYR A 210 -11.62 -13.21 -3.22
CA TYR A 210 -12.03 -11.91 -2.67
C TYR A 210 -10.90 -10.87 -2.77
N LEU A 211 -9.71 -11.24 -2.29
CA LEU A 211 -8.54 -10.37 -2.31
C LEU A 211 -8.12 -10.01 -3.74
N GLY A 212 -8.25 -10.92 -4.69
CA GLY A 212 -7.91 -10.71 -6.09
C GLY A 212 -8.94 -9.84 -6.81
N LEU A 213 -10.19 -10.29 -6.90
CA LEU A 213 -11.23 -9.62 -7.68
C LEU A 213 -11.64 -8.28 -7.04
N ILE A 214 -11.90 -8.29 -5.73
CA ILE A 214 -12.51 -7.15 -5.04
C ILE A 214 -11.44 -6.24 -4.46
N ALA A 215 -10.62 -6.73 -3.52
CA ALA A 215 -9.67 -5.87 -2.81
C ALA A 215 -8.54 -5.37 -3.71
N SER A 216 -8.03 -6.19 -4.62
CA SER A 216 -7.02 -5.77 -5.59
C SER A 216 -7.65 -5.21 -6.86
N GLY A 217 -8.57 -5.92 -7.52
CA GLY A 217 -9.15 -5.49 -8.78
C GLY A 217 -9.89 -4.17 -8.66
N LEU A 218 -11.03 -4.17 -8.02
CA LEU A 218 -11.83 -2.95 -7.85
C LEU A 218 -11.18 -1.97 -6.88
N GLY A 219 -10.58 -2.47 -5.78
CA GLY A 219 -9.97 -1.63 -4.74
C GLY A 219 -8.87 -0.73 -5.29
N TYR A 220 -7.86 -1.27 -5.98
CA TYR A 220 -6.78 -0.44 -6.53
C TYR A 220 -7.24 0.50 -7.64
N PHE A 221 -8.17 0.07 -8.47
CA PHE A 221 -8.76 0.97 -9.46
C PHE A 221 -9.44 2.17 -8.80
N PHE A 222 -10.32 1.93 -7.83
CA PHE A 222 -11.01 3.02 -7.15
C PHE A 222 -10.07 3.85 -6.27
N TRP A 223 -9.05 3.24 -5.68
CA TRP A 223 -8.03 3.97 -4.94
C TRP A 223 -7.26 4.93 -5.84
N ASN A 224 -6.69 4.45 -6.93
CA ASN A 224 -5.93 5.27 -7.86
C ASN A 224 -6.79 6.34 -8.54
N LYS A 225 -8.04 5.99 -8.90
CA LYS A 225 -9.02 6.97 -9.39
C LYS A 225 -9.33 8.03 -8.33
N GLY A 226 -9.51 7.64 -7.08
CA GLY A 226 -9.71 8.56 -5.97
C GLY A 226 -8.50 9.45 -5.72
N ALA A 227 -7.28 8.89 -5.79
CA ALA A 227 -6.02 9.60 -5.64
C ALA A 227 -5.83 10.68 -6.70
N SER A 228 -6.23 10.43 -7.96
CA SER A 228 -6.15 11.42 -9.03
C SER A 228 -7.16 12.56 -8.88
N MET A 229 -8.17 12.42 -8.03
CA MET A 229 -9.25 13.41 -7.84
C MET A 229 -9.08 14.26 -6.57
N VAL A 230 -8.05 14.04 -5.76
CA VAL A 230 -7.80 14.74 -4.50
C VAL A 230 -6.39 15.33 -4.49
N ASN A 231 -6.14 16.31 -3.64
CA ASN A 231 -4.78 16.81 -3.42
C ASN A 231 -3.91 15.82 -2.63
N ALA A 232 -2.59 16.03 -2.64
CA ALA A 232 -1.64 15.15 -1.98
C ALA A 232 -1.87 15.03 -0.46
N GLY A 233 -2.30 16.12 0.20
CA GLY A 233 -2.62 16.11 1.63
C GLY A 233 -3.81 15.23 1.96
N ALA A 234 -4.91 15.34 1.21
CA ALA A 234 -6.08 14.49 1.39
C ALA A 234 -5.75 13.02 1.11
N LEU A 235 -4.90 12.73 0.10
CA LEU A 235 -4.42 11.40 -0.18
C LEU A 235 -3.60 10.83 0.98
N ALA A 236 -2.68 11.63 1.54
CA ALA A 236 -1.88 11.26 2.71
C ALA A 236 -2.77 10.92 3.92
N VAL A 237 -3.74 11.78 4.26
CA VAL A 237 -4.69 11.51 5.34
C VAL A 237 -5.46 10.21 5.13
N MET A 238 -5.92 9.94 3.90
CA MET A 238 -6.67 8.72 3.61
C MET A 238 -5.83 7.45 3.67
N ASN A 239 -4.53 7.50 3.35
CA ASN A 239 -3.61 6.39 3.58
C ASN A 239 -3.58 5.99 5.07
N ASN A 240 -3.66 6.97 5.97
CA ASN A 240 -3.63 6.71 7.41
C ASN A 240 -4.96 6.26 8.00
N ALA A 241 -6.08 6.64 7.39
CA ALA A 241 -7.40 6.17 7.84
C ALA A 241 -7.51 4.63 7.79
N LEU A 242 -6.70 3.98 6.96
CA LEU A 242 -6.63 2.52 6.87
C LEU A 242 -6.11 1.87 8.16
N VAL A 243 -5.17 2.52 8.86
CA VAL A 243 -4.54 1.97 10.07
C VAL A 243 -5.56 1.76 11.20
N PRO A 244 -6.27 2.78 11.69
CA PRO A 244 -7.28 2.57 12.73
C PRO A 244 -8.41 1.64 12.26
N ALA A 245 -8.84 1.73 11.01
CA ALA A 245 -9.87 0.84 10.49
C ALA A 245 -9.44 -0.63 10.51
N GLY A 246 -8.22 -0.92 10.04
CA GLY A 246 -7.66 -2.28 10.05
C GLY A 246 -7.40 -2.81 11.45
N LEU A 247 -6.90 -1.96 12.38
CA LEU A 247 -6.69 -2.34 13.78
C LEU A 247 -8.00 -2.70 14.49
N VAL A 248 -9.04 -1.87 14.31
CA VAL A 248 -10.37 -2.16 14.89
C VAL A 248 -10.89 -3.50 14.38
N VAL A 249 -10.83 -3.75 13.08
CA VAL A 249 -11.25 -5.04 12.50
C VAL A 249 -10.42 -6.20 13.04
N ASN A 250 -9.10 -6.06 13.12
CA ASN A 250 -8.23 -7.12 13.61
C ASN A 250 -8.50 -7.45 15.09
N ILE A 251 -8.54 -6.45 15.96
CA ILE A 251 -8.71 -6.63 17.40
C ILE A 251 -10.09 -7.22 17.71
N LEU A 252 -11.14 -6.72 17.07
CA LEU A 252 -12.51 -7.17 17.36
C LEU A 252 -12.80 -8.58 16.85
N ILE A 253 -12.20 -9.00 15.74
CA ILE A 253 -12.56 -10.24 15.06
C ILE A 253 -11.52 -11.34 15.29
N TRP A 254 -10.23 -11.04 15.19
CA TRP A 254 -9.20 -12.08 15.10
C TRP A 254 -8.15 -12.09 16.20
N ASN A 255 -7.75 -10.95 16.75
CA ASN A 255 -6.59 -10.88 17.62
C ASN A 255 -6.93 -10.27 18.97
N ARG A 256 -7.31 -11.12 19.92
CA ARG A 256 -7.72 -10.72 21.27
C ARG A 256 -6.56 -10.60 22.26
N ASP A 257 -5.37 -11.15 21.94
CA ASP A 257 -4.22 -11.24 22.84
C ASP A 257 -3.10 -10.24 22.46
N VAL A 258 -3.47 -9.01 22.13
CA VAL A 258 -2.52 -7.92 21.88
C VAL A 258 -2.24 -7.15 23.15
N ASP A 259 -0.96 -6.80 23.40
CA ASP A 259 -0.63 -5.79 24.42
C ASP A 259 -1.19 -4.41 23.98
N LEU A 260 -2.46 -4.19 24.33
CA LEU A 260 -3.19 -3.00 23.95
C LEU A 260 -2.53 -1.72 24.51
N THR A 261 -1.82 -1.81 25.64
CA THR A 261 -1.15 -0.66 26.25
C THR A 261 0.00 -0.19 25.37
N ARG A 262 0.90 -1.09 24.99
CA ARG A 262 2.03 -0.78 24.10
C ARG A 262 1.57 -0.35 22.72
N LEU A 263 0.60 -1.07 22.17
CA LEU A 263 0.00 -0.75 20.88
C LEU A 263 -0.62 0.65 20.87
N SER A 264 -1.35 0.99 21.94
CA SER A 264 -2.00 2.30 22.08
C SER A 264 -1.00 3.43 22.23
N ILE A 265 0.02 3.27 23.08
CA ILE A 265 1.03 4.32 23.33
C ILE A 265 1.88 4.52 22.06
N GLY A 266 2.45 3.46 21.51
CA GLY A 266 3.28 3.56 20.29
C GLY A 266 2.46 4.03 19.08
N GLY A 267 1.23 3.56 18.95
CA GLY A 267 0.29 4.05 17.94
C GLY A 267 -0.03 5.54 18.12
N ALA A 268 -0.24 6.02 19.35
CA ALA A 268 -0.47 7.43 19.62
C ALA A 268 0.75 8.30 19.24
N ILE A 269 1.98 7.83 19.51
CA ILE A 269 3.21 8.53 19.11
C ILE A 269 3.29 8.61 17.57
N ILE A 270 2.99 7.54 16.88
CA ILE A 270 2.99 7.48 15.40
C ILE A 270 1.90 8.43 14.84
N LEU A 271 0.69 8.42 15.39
CA LEU A 271 -0.39 9.33 14.99
C LEU A 271 -0.05 10.81 15.29
N LEU A 272 0.63 11.07 16.42
CA LEU A 272 1.15 12.40 16.74
C LEU A 272 2.17 12.87 15.70
N SER A 273 3.12 12.01 15.30
CA SER A 273 4.06 12.31 14.20
C SER A 273 3.32 12.76 12.94
N LEU A 274 2.27 12.07 12.61
CA LEU A 274 1.47 12.35 11.44
C LEU A 274 0.72 13.69 11.57
N TRP A 275 0.10 13.93 12.73
CA TRP A 275 -0.56 15.19 13.00
C TRP A 275 0.42 16.36 12.91
N VAL A 276 1.64 16.23 13.44
CA VAL A 276 2.72 17.21 13.30
C VAL A 276 3.10 17.40 11.83
N ASN A 277 3.19 16.31 11.06
CA ASN A 277 3.47 16.38 9.62
C ASN A 277 2.43 17.22 8.88
N GLU A 278 1.15 16.93 9.07
CA GLU A 278 0.07 17.59 8.34
C GLU A 278 -0.19 19.04 8.80
N THR A 279 -0.03 19.34 10.08
CA THR A 279 -0.37 20.66 10.63
C THR A 279 0.79 21.65 10.66
N TRP A 280 1.99 21.17 10.93
CA TRP A 280 3.14 22.04 11.18
C TRP A 280 4.19 21.96 10.06
N VAL A 281 4.64 20.77 9.71
CA VAL A 281 5.70 20.60 8.71
C VAL A 281 5.24 21.11 7.35
N LYS A 282 4.07 20.66 6.90
CA LYS A 282 3.50 21.05 5.62
C LYS A 282 3.32 22.55 5.49
N LYS A 283 2.79 23.22 6.51
CA LYS A 283 2.65 24.69 6.52
C LYS A 283 4.01 25.42 6.43
N ARG A 284 5.04 24.90 7.13
CA ARG A 284 6.39 25.48 7.05
C ARG A 284 7.01 25.29 5.66
N VAL A 285 6.82 24.15 5.05
CA VAL A 285 7.31 23.88 3.70
C VAL A 285 6.61 24.83 2.69
N GLU A 286 5.29 24.94 2.75
CA GLU A 286 4.53 25.86 1.89
C GLU A 286 4.97 27.30 2.07
N GLN A 287 5.23 27.74 3.31
CA GLN A 287 5.74 29.09 3.59
C GLN A 287 7.17 29.31 3.09
N SER A 288 8.06 28.31 3.16
CA SER A 288 9.41 28.42 2.64
C SER A 288 9.44 28.54 1.12
N LEU A 289 8.52 27.86 0.44
CA LEU A 289 8.38 27.88 -1.02
C LEU A 289 7.77 29.16 -1.54
N SER A 290 6.89 29.80 -0.76
CA SER A 290 6.31 31.11 -1.13
C SER A 290 7.29 32.28 -0.95
N ARG A 291 8.45 32.05 -0.30
CA ARG A 291 9.50 33.06 -0.06
C ARG A 291 10.71 32.91 -0.98
N ALA A 292 10.83 31.78 -1.68
CA ALA A 292 11.87 31.50 -2.69
C ALA A 292 11.36 31.79 -4.10
#